data_19e09fb5bc1dc9f64ac3d02539bc6b21
#
_entry.id   19e09fb5bc1dc9f64ac3d02539bc6b21
#
_cell.length_a   1.000
_cell.length_b   1.000
_cell.length_c   1.000
_cell.angle_alpha   90.00
_cell.angle_beta   90.00
_cell.angle_gamma   90.00
#
_symmetry.space_group_name_H-M   'P 1'
#
loop_
_entity.id
_entity.type
_entity.pdbx_description
1 polymer ?
#
loop_
_entity_poly.entity_id
_entity_poly.type
_entity_poly.pdbx_seq_one_letter_code
_entity_poly.pdbx_strand_id
1 'polypeptide(L)'
;MANNSMKILAKETAIYGLSSIIGKFLNWLLVPLYTYVLAQQSDYGIVTNLYAWTALLLVILTYGMETGFFRFANKEGAHPNTVYVTAMMSLFTTSLLFAVLCCVFRHPIADALGYPDHSEFIALLSIVVAMDAFACIPFAYLRYKRRPLQFAALKLLFVFLNILLNLFFLVLCPKIQDAAWVAPWYNPDYGVGYVFVANILATGIQTLCLLPYILEPLRGRVEPLFSFPLLKDMLRYSLPLLVLGVCGIMNQTLDRILFPFLYTAADAQAQLGIYGACFKVAMVMMMFTQAFRYAYEPFVFAKHKDRQSVEAYADAMKYYIIFSYLILLGVIFYLDIFRYIVSSAYWEGLKIVPVVLWTYVFQGVYFNLSFWYKLTDKTQDGA
;
A
#
# COMPACT_ATOMS: atom_id res chain seq x y z
N MET A 1 -17.78 -29.91 13.53
CA MET A 1 -17.97 -28.44 13.35
C MET A 1 -16.64 -27.67 13.21
N ALA A 2 -15.59 -27.94 14.00
CA ALA A 2 -14.31 -27.23 13.94
C ALA A 2 -13.60 -27.31 12.56
N ASN A 3 -13.64 -28.47 11.90
CA ASN A 3 -12.97 -28.66 10.59
C ASN A 3 -13.63 -27.84 9.45
N ASN A 4 -14.92 -27.56 9.55
CA ASN A 4 -15.65 -26.75 8.55
C ASN A 4 -15.36 -25.24 8.76
N SER A 5 -15.24 -24.81 10.01
CA SER A 5 -14.88 -23.42 10.36
C SER A 5 -13.46 -23.08 9.92
N MET A 6 -12.49 -24.00 10.08
CA MET A 6 -11.12 -23.84 9.62
C MET A 6 -11.02 -23.77 8.08
N LYS A 7 -11.81 -24.57 7.35
CA LYS A 7 -11.85 -24.52 5.89
C LYS A 7 -12.42 -23.19 5.38
N ILE A 8 -13.44 -22.66 6.02
CA ILE A 8 -14.03 -21.36 5.67
C ILE A 8 -13.02 -20.23 5.92
N LEU A 9 -12.37 -20.24 7.09
CA LEU A 9 -11.34 -19.25 7.43
C LEU A 9 -10.17 -19.28 6.45
N ALA A 10 -9.67 -20.48 6.11
CA ALA A 10 -8.60 -20.65 5.13
C ALA A 10 -8.99 -20.11 3.74
N LYS A 11 -10.23 -20.39 3.30
CA LYS A 11 -10.77 -19.85 2.03
C LYS A 11 -10.85 -18.32 2.03
N GLU A 12 -11.38 -17.74 3.10
CA GLU A 12 -11.49 -16.28 3.25
C GLU A 12 -10.10 -15.63 3.25
N THR A 13 -9.16 -16.17 4.04
CA THR A 13 -7.76 -15.70 4.12
C THR A 13 -7.07 -15.81 2.75
N ALA A 14 -7.30 -16.90 2.02
CA ALA A 14 -6.74 -17.08 0.68
C ALA A 14 -7.28 -16.02 -0.30
N ILE A 15 -8.57 -15.68 -0.26
CA ILE A 15 -9.16 -14.65 -1.13
C ILE A 15 -8.56 -13.28 -0.80
N TYR A 16 -8.46 -12.89 0.48
CA TYR A 16 -7.85 -11.63 0.89
C TYR A 16 -6.36 -11.56 0.51
N GLY A 17 -5.62 -12.63 0.77
CA GLY A 17 -4.19 -12.70 0.44
C GLY A 17 -3.94 -12.66 -1.06
N LEU A 18 -4.67 -13.48 -1.83
CA LEU A 18 -4.52 -13.55 -3.29
C LEU A 18 -4.91 -12.23 -3.98
N SER A 19 -6.01 -11.61 -3.56
CA SER A 19 -6.42 -10.30 -4.11
C SER A 19 -5.37 -9.21 -3.84
N SER A 20 -4.72 -9.23 -2.67
CA SER A 20 -3.65 -8.30 -2.33
C SER A 20 -2.39 -8.53 -3.18
N ILE A 21 -2.00 -9.80 -3.39
CA ILE A 21 -0.83 -10.16 -4.21
C ILE A 21 -1.09 -9.80 -5.69
N ILE A 22 -2.26 -10.17 -6.22
CA ILE A 22 -2.66 -9.83 -7.59
C ILE A 22 -2.69 -8.31 -7.76
N GLY A 23 -3.26 -7.57 -6.82
CA GLY A 23 -3.28 -6.11 -6.87
C GLY A 23 -1.88 -5.50 -6.94
N LYS A 24 -0.93 -6.01 -6.15
CA LYS A 24 0.47 -5.54 -6.18
C LYS A 24 1.17 -5.91 -7.49
N PHE A 25 0.95 -7.12 -7.99
CA PHE A 25 1.51 -7.57 -9.26
C PHE A 25 0.99 -6.73 -10.44
N LEU A 26 -0.32 -6.49 -10.50
CA LEU A 26 -0.93 -5.65 -11.53
C LEU A 26 -0.41 -4.20 -11.45
N ASN A 27 -0.30 -3.64 -10.25
CA ASN A 27 0.26 -2.30 -10.08
C ASN A 27 1.76 -2.23 -10.43
N TRP A 28 2.48 -3.33 -10.26
CA TRP A 28 3.87 -3.45 -10.70
C TRP A 28 4.00 -3.38 -12.22
N LEU A 29 3.00 -3.84 -13.00
CA LEU A 29 2.97 -3.71 -14.46
C LEU A 29 2.94 -2.25 -14.95
N LEU A 30 2.64 -1.27 -14.10
CA LEU A 30 2.78 0.16 -14.42
C LEU A 30 4.25 0.61 -14.53
N VAL A 31 5.20 -0.16 -13.99
CA VAL A 31 6.63 0.20 -14.04
C VAL A 31 7.16 0.23 -15.47
N PRO A 32 6.98 -0.82 -16.30
CA PRO A 32 7.31 -0.73 -17.72
C PRO A 32 6.61 0.44 -18.39
N LEU A 33 5.30 0.61 -18.15
CA LEU A 33 4.56 1.73 -18.75
C LEU A 33 5.23 3.07 -18.46
N TYR A 34 5.50 3.38 -17.19
CA TYR A 34 6.08 4.66 -16.81
C TYR A 34 7.51 4.84 -17.34
N THR A 35 8.34 3.82 -17.26
CA THR A 35 9.75 3.93 -17.69
C THR A 35 9.93 4.02 -19.21
N TYR A 36 8.97 3.53 -20.01
CA TYR A 36 9.01 3.60 -21.47
C TYR A 36 8.25 4.80 -22.04
N VAL A 37 7.29 5.37 -21.28
CA VAL A 37 6.37 6.40 -21.81
C VAL A 37 6.66 7.79 -21.25
N LEU A 38 7.09 7.90 -19.97
CA LEU A 38 7.46 9.20 -19.41
C LEU A 38 8.70 9.75 -20.11
N ALA A 39 8.68 11.06 -20.39
CA ALA A 39 9.69 11.70 -21.21
C ALA A 39 11.09 11.70 -20.55
N GLN A 40 11.13 11.86 -19.24
CA GLN A 40 12.38 12.00 -18.48
C GLN A 40 12.43 11.05 -17.27
N GLN A 41 13.63 10.67 -16.86
CA GLN A 41 13.86 9.89 -15.64
C GLN A 41 13.42 10.65 -14.39
N SER A 42 13.54 11.97 -14.38
CA SER A 42 13.07 12.87 -13.32
C SER A 42 11.57 12.73 -13.07
N ASP A 43 10.76 12.53 -14.12
CA ASP A 43 9.31 12.34 -14.01
C ASP A 43 9.00 11.09 -13.16
N TYR A 44 9.72 10.00 -13.41
CA TYR A 44 9.57 8.80 -12.60
C TYR A 44 10.14 8.98 -11.18
N GLY A 45 11.13 9.85 -11.00
CA GLY A 45 11.64 10.30 -9.71
C GLY A 45 10.56 11.00 -8.88
N ILE A 46 9.82 11.93 -9.50
CA ILE A 46 8.68 12.61 -8.89
C ILE A 46 7.62 11.60 -8.42
N VAL A 47 7.23 10.68 -9.30
CA VAL A 47 6.28 9.60 -8.96
C VAL A 47 6.79 8.78 -7.77
N THR A 48 8.06 8.38 -7.79
CA THR A 48 8.68 7.55 -6.75
C THR A 48 8.71 8.25 -5.39
N ASN A 49 9.10 9.53 -5.36
CA ASN A 49 9.16 10.31 -4.13
C ASN A 49 7.77 10.60 -3.56
N LEU A 50 6.86 11.13 -4.38
CA LEU A 50 5.54 11.52 -3.92
C LEU A 50 4.70 10.32 -3.46
N TYR A 51 4.81 9.15 -4.11
CA TYR A 51 4.16 7.94 -3.60
C TYR A 51 4.80 7.39 -2.31
N ALA A 52 6.08 7.64 -2.06
CA ALA A 52 6.69 7.32 -0.77
C ALA A 52 6.12 8.19 0.36
N TRP A 53 5.93 9.49 0.11
CA TRP A 53 5.24 10.40 1.03
C TRP A 53 3.78 10.01 1.24
N THR A 54 3.03 9.68 0.18
CA THR A 54 1.62 9.24 0.32
C THR A 54 1.50 7.97 1.17
N ALA A 55 2.42 7.03 1.04
CA ALA A 55 2.42 5.82 1.84
C ALA A 55 2.66 6.10 3.33
N LEU A 56 3.58 7.00 3.67
CA LEU A 56 3.83 7.43 5.05
C LEU A 56 2.62 8.19 5.62
N LEU A 57 2.10 9.15 4.87
CA LEU A 57 0.97 9.98 5.28
C LEU A 57 -0.31 9.15 5.48
N LEU A 58 -0.54 8.12 4.66
CA LEU A 58 -1.67 7.21 4.81
C LEU A 58 -1.61 6.47 6.15
N VAL A 59 -0.44 5.97 6.56
CA VAL A 59 -0.28 5.31 7.87
C VAL A 59 -0.52 6.29 9.02
N ILE A 60 0.03 7.52 8.92
CA ILE A 60 -0.20 8.56 9.92
C ILE A 60 -1.69 8.90 10.01
N LEU A 61 -2.37 9.04 8.87
CA LEU A 61 -3.76 9.49 8.82
C LEU A 61 -4.77 8.41 9.24
N THR A 62 -4.41 7.13 9.11
CA THR A 62 -5.22 6.00 9.61
C THR A 62 -5.00 5.70 11.09
N TYR A 63 -3.90 6.17 11.67
CA TYR A 63 -3.48 6.06 13.08
C TYR A 63 -3.92 4.77 13.79
N GLY A 64 -3.82 3.61 13.11
CA GLY A 64 -4.13 2.30 13.66
C GLY A 64 -5.62 2.05 13.96
N MET A 65 -6.52 2.93 13.49
CA MET A 65 -7.95 2.86 13.77
C MET A 65 -8.62 1.59 13.21
N GLU A 66 -8.07 1.01 12.15
CA GLU A 66 -8.53 -0.27 11.63
C GLU A 66 -8.42 -1.40 12.66
N THR A 67 -7.28 -1.50 13.32
CA THR A 67 -7.06 -2.49 14.40
C THR A 67 -7.94 -2.17 15.61
N GLY A 68 -8.07 -0.87 15.94
CA GLY A 68 -9.00 -0.39 16.95
C GLY A 68 -10.45 -0.83 16.65
N PHE A 69 -10.91 -0.62 15.43
CA PHE A 69 -12.24 -1.05 15.01
C PHE A 69 -12.45 -2.56 15.25
N PHE A 70 -11.55 -3.43 14.80
CA PHE A 70 -11.69 -4.88 15.01
C PHE A 70 -11.71 -5.26 16.49
N ARG A 71 -10.87 -4.63 17.31
CA ARG A 71 -10.83 -4.92 18.75
C ARG A 71 -12.13 -4.54 19.44
N PHE A 72 -12.61 -3.32 19.21
CA PHE A 72 -13.78 -2.79 19.93
C PHE A 72 -15.08 -3.34 19.36
N ALA A 73 -15.17 -3.66 18.07
CA ALA A 73 -16.36 -4.27 17.47
C ALA A 73 -16.60 -5.73 17.90
N ASN A 74 -15.53 -6.44 18.33
CA ASN A 74 -15.62 -7.83 18.81
C ASN A 74 -15.67 -7.93 20.35
N LYS A 75 -15.69 -6.82 21.09
CA LYS A 75 -15.78 -6.82 22.55
C LYS A 75 -17.19 -7.23 22.98
N GLU A 76 -17.30 -8.03 24.06
CA GLU A 76 -18.59 -8.39 24.65
C GLU A 76 -19.40 -7.14 25.05
N GLY A 77 -20.68 -7.12 24.70
CA GLY A 77 -21.57 -5.98 24.94
C GLY A 77 -21.31 -4.76 24.02
N ALA A 78 -20.44 -4.88 23.00
CA ALA A 78 -20.21 -3.81 22.07
C ALA A 78 -21.38 -3.65 21.09
N HIS A 79 -21.59 -2.40 20.67
CA HIS A 79 -22.47 -2.06 19.57
C HIS A 79 -21.64 -1.82 18.30
N PRO A 80 -21.48 -2.82 17.40
CA PRO A 80 -20.55 -2.75 16.26
C PRO A 80 -20.83 -1.58 15.32
N ASN A 81 -22.09 -1.19 15.16
CA ASN A 81 -22.46 -0.04 14.33
C ASN A 81 -21.98 1.28 14.94
N THR A 82 -22.10 1.45 16.26
CA THR A 82 -21.56 2.64 16.97
C THR A 82 -20.04 2.69 16.88
N VAL A 83 -19.36 1.54 17.03
CA VAL A 83 -17.88 1.46 16.85
C VAL A 83 -17.51 1.87 15.42
N TYR A 84 -18.21 1.34 14.43
CA TYR A 84 -18.00 1.67 13.03
C TYR A 84 -18.16 3.17 12.74
N VAL A 85 -19.31 3.74 13.13
CA VAL A 85 -19.61 5.15 12.87
C VAL A 85 -18.62 6.06 13.61
N THR A 86 -18.29 5.74 14.86
CA THR A 86 -17.32 6.51 15.66
C THR A 86 -15.95 6.53 14.99
N ALA A 87 -15.45 5.37 14.54
CA ALA A 87 -14.17 5.27 13.83
C ALA A 87 -14.20 6.00 12.47
N MET A 88 -15.28 5.80 11.71
CA MET A 88 -15.46 6.42 10.40
C MET A 88 -15.53 7.95 10.49
N MET A 89 -16.29 8.50 11.45
CA MET A 89 -16.39 9.96 11.66
C MET A 89 -15.07 10.56 12.10
N SER A 90 -14.32 9.87 12.94
CA SER A 90 -12.96 10.29 13.33
C SER A 90 -12.05 10.39 12.12
N LEU A 91 -11.96 9.34 11.30
CA LEU A 91 -11.13 9.35 10.09
C LEU A 91 -11.64 10.35 9.05
N PHE A 92 -12.94 10.50 8.87
CA PHE A 92 -13.49 11.51 7.96
C PHE A 92 -13.05 12.92 8.35
N THR A 93 -13.20 13.27 9.64
CA THR A 93 -12.84 14.61 10.13
C THR A 93 -11.34 14.88 9.97
N THR A 94 -10.48 13.95 10.40
CA THR A 94 -9.02 14.11 10.28
C THR A 94 -8.55 14.12 8.84
N SER A 95 -9.12 13.27 7.97
CA SER A 95 -8.78 13.22 6.55
C SER A 95 -9.23 14.46 5.80
N LEU A 96 -10.43 14.96 6.10
CA LEU A 96 -10.93 16.20 5.50
C LEU A 96 -10.07 17.39 5.92
N LEU A 97 -9.75 17.52 7.22
CA LEU A 97 -8.88 18.57 7.74
C LEU A 97 -7.49 18.52 7.06
N PHE A 98 -6.92 17.32 6.95
CA PHE A 98 -5.64 17.10 6.27
C PHE A 98 -5.70 17.56 4.81
N ALA A 99 -6.72 17.13 4.04
CA ALA A 99 -6.87 17.49 2.64
C ALA A 99 -7.01 19.01 2.47
N VAL A 100 -7.85 19.65 3.31
CA VAL A 100 -8.04 21.10 3.28
C VAL A 100 -6.74 21.84 3.58
N LEU A 101 -6.03 21.45 4.64
CA LEU A 101 -4.74 22.07 4.98
C LEU A 101 -3.71 21.90 3.86
N CYS A 102 -3.56 20.70 3.30
CA CYS A 102 -2.63 20.47 2.20
C CYS A 102 -3.02 21.24 0.93
N CYS A 103 -4.32 21.37 0.62
CA CYS A 103 -4.77 22.18 -0.51
C CYS A 103 -4.52 23.67 -0.32
N VAL A 104 -4.74 24.19 0.90
CA VAL A 104 -4.47 25.60 1.22
C VAL A 104 -2.97 25.91 1.20
N PHE A 105 -2.17 25.03 1.77
CA PHE A 105 -0.71 25.19 1.85
C PHE A 105 0.06 24.47 0.74
N ARG A 106 -0.59 24.16 -0.40
CA ARG A 106 0.02 23.38 -1.49
C ARG A 106 1.31 23.97 -2.03
N HIS A 107 1.38 25.32 -2.17
CA HIS A 107 2.56 26.02 -2.69
C HIS A 107 3.76 25.87 -1.74
N PRO A 108 3.68 26.31 -0.46
CA PRO A 108 4.82 26.14 0.45
C PRO A 108 5.22 24.68 0.69
N ILE A 109 4.28 23.73 0.61
CA ILE A 109 4.61 22.29 0.69
C ILE A 109 5.36 21.86 -0.56
N ALA A 110 4.92 22.25 -1.74
CA ALA A 110 5.57 21.94 -3.01
C ALA A 110 7.00 22.51 -3.05
N ASP A 111 7.18 23.78 -2.62
CA ASP A 111 8.49 24.42 -2.51
C ASP A 111 9.43 23.64 -1.58
N ALA A 112 8.93 23.26 -0.39
CA ALA A 112 9.70 22.50 0.59
C ALA A 112 10.10 21.09 0.11
N LEU A 113 9.30 20.49 -0.77
CA LEU A 113 9.57 19.18 -1.36
C LEU A 113 10.40 19.26 -2.65
N GLY A 114 10.70 20.47 -3.15
CA GLY A 114 11.47 20.69 -4.37
C GLY A 114 10.65 20.59 -5.67
N TYR A 115 9.33 20.86 -5.60
CA TYR A 115 8.40 20.86 -6.74
C TYR A 115 7.64 22.19 -6.90
N PRO A 116 8.32 23.36 -6.96
CA PRO A 116 7.66 24.67 -6.97
C PRO A 116 6.65 24.85 -8.11
N ASP A 117 6.95 24.29 -9.28
CA ASP A 117 6.12 24.40 -10.47
C ASP A 117 4.92 23.43 -10.50
N HIS A 118 4.83 22.51 -9.53
CA HIS A 118 3.87 21.40 -9.53
C HIS A 118 3.08 21.30 -8.23
N SER A 119 2.61 22.42 -7.71
CA SER A 119 1.83 22.46 -6.47
C SER A 119 0.50 21.69 -6.56
N GLU A 120 -0.03 21.50 -7.77
CA GLU A 120 -1.23 20.71 -8.01
C GLU A 120 -1.04 19.21 -7.68
N PHE A 121 0.18 18.66 -7.78
CA PHE A 121 0.44 17.26 -7.39
C PHE A 121 0.20 17.05 -5.90
N ILE A 122 0.56 18.05 -5.08
CA ILE A 122 0.32 18.01 -3.63
C ILE A 122 -1.19 17.98 -3.34
N ALA A 123 -1.98 18.82 -4.03
CA ALA A 123 -3.42 18.84 -3.87
C ALA A 123 -4.07 17.52 -4.31
N LEU A 124 -3.72 16.99 -5.48
CA LEU A 124 -4.26 15.72 -5.99
C LEU A 124 -3.96 14.56 -5.03
N LEU A 125 -2.70 14.42 -4.61
CA LEU A 125 -2.29 13.33 -3.75
C LEU A 125 -2.82 13.45 -2.33
N SER A 126 -2.95 14.66 -1.77
CA SER A 126 -3.56 14.84 -0.46
C SER A 126 -5.03 14.43 -0.43
N ILE A 127 -5.78 14.70 -1.50
CA ILE A 127 -7.16 14.23 -1.66
C ILE A 127 -7.19 12.69 -1.77
N VAL A 128 -6.29 12.10 -2.55
CA VAL A 128 -6.18 10.63 -2.67
C VAL A 128 -5.91 10.00 -1.30
N VAL A 129 -4.91 10.50 -0.56
CA VAL A 129 -4.57 9.98 0.78
C VAL A 129 -5.74 10.12 1.75
N ALA A 130 -6.46 11.25 1.71
CA ALA A 130 -7.64 11.48 2.54
C ALA A 130 -8.77 10.49 2.23
N MET A 131 -9.02 10.22 0.94
CA MET A 131 -10.03 9.25 0.51
C MET A 131 -9.63 7.82 0.89
N ASP A 132 -8.37 7.45 0.72
CA ASP A 132 -7.86 6.12 1.09
C ASP A 132 -7.89 5.90 2.60
N ALA A 133 -7.53 6.91 3.40
CA ALA A 133 -7.62 6.86 4.85
C ALA A 133 -9.09 6.71 5.33
N PHE A 134 -10.00 7.48 4.75
CA PHE A 134 -11.43 7.34 5.02
C PHE A 134 -11.96 5.96 4.64
N ALA A 135 -11.58 5.42 3.48
CA ALA A 135 -11.99 4.11 3.00
C ALA A 135 -11.50 2.93 3.86
N CYS A 136 -10.49 3.14 4.72
CA CYS A 136 -9.92 2.11 5.58
C CYS A 136 -10.98 1.41 6.45
N ILE A 137 -11.89 2.16 7.10
CA ILE A 137 -12.94 1.60 7.97
C ILE A 137 -14.04 0.86 7.19
N PRO A 138 -14.59 1.39 6.09
CA PRO A 138 -15.50 0.61 5.23
C PRO A 138 -14.89 -0.71 4.73
N PHE A 139 -13.61 -0.71 4.34
CA PHE A 139 -12.92 -1.96 3.99
C PHE A 139 -12.74 -2.90 5.19
N ALA A 140 -12.43 -2.37 6.37
CA ALA A 140 -12.39 -3.16 7.61
C ALA A 140 -13.76 -3.76 7.95
N TYR A 141 -14.85 -3.01 7.73
CA TYR A 141 -16.21 -3.49 7.92
C TYR A 141 -16.58 -4.64 6.98
N LEU A 142 -16.19 -4.58 5.70
CA LEU A 142 -16.37 -5.71 4.77
C LEU A 142 -15.68 -6.98 5.27
N ARG A 143 -14.48 -6.86 5.85
CA ARG A 143 -13.78 -8.00 6.46
C ARG A 143 -14.45 -8.48 7.74
N TYR A 144 -14.91 -7.56 8.58
CA TYR A 144 -15.68 -7.88 9.78
C TYR A 144 -16.97 -8.66 9.45
N LYS A 145 -17.67 -8.28 8.38
CA LYS A 145 -18.87 -8.96 7.86
C LYS A 145 -18.55 -10.22 7.04
N ARG A 146 -17.28 -10.64 6.95
CA ARG A 146 -16.83 -11.80 6.17
C ARG A 146 -17.29 -11.77 4.71
N ARG A 147 -17.08 -10.62 4.04
CA ARG A 147 -17.43 -10.41 2.63
C ARG A 147 -16.18 -10.33 1.74
N PRO A 148 -15.39 -11.43 1.61
CA PRO A 148 -14.09 -11.40 0.95
C PRO A 148 -14.17 -11.07 -0.54
N LEU A 149 -15.21 -11.54 -1.25
CA LEU A 149 -15.36 -11.28 -2.68
C LEU A 149 -15.65 -9.80 -2.98
N GLN A 150 -16.46 -9.13 -2.15
CA GLN A 150 -16.75 -7.71 -2.30
C GLN A 150 -15.52 -6.87 -2.01
N PHE A 151 -14.78 -7.20 -0.95
CA PHE A 151 -13.48 -6.59 -0.65
C PHE A 151 -12.51 -6.74 -1.82
N ALA A 152 -12.33 -7.97 -2.32
CA ALA A 152 -11.42 -8.26 -3.42
C ALA A 152 -11.83 -7.53 -4.71
N ALA A 153 -13.13 -7.56 -5.05
CA ALA A 153 -13.66 -6.89 -6.24
C ALA A 153 -13.39 -5.39 -6.22
N LEU A 154 -13.65 -4.71 -5.08
CA LEU A 154 -13.40 -3.26 -4.95
C LEU A 154 -11.90 -2.92 -5.00
N LYS A 155 -11.05 -3.74 -4.37
CA LYS A 155 -9.57 -3.52 -4.45
C LYS A 155 -9.03 -3.74 -5.84
N LEU A 156 -9.48 -4.78 -6.54
CA LEU A 156 -9.07 -5.06 -7.91
C LEU A 156 -9.67 -4.04 -8.91
N LEU A 157 -10.88 -3.54 -8.66
CA LEU A 157 -11.49 -2.46 -9.45
C LEU A 157 -10.59 -1.22 -9.47
N PHE A 158 -10.10 -0.78 -8.29
CA PHE A 158 -9.16 0.34 -8.21
C PHE A 158 -7.93 0.09 -9.08
N VAL A 159 -7.28 -1.07 -8.92
CA VAL A 159 -6.05 -1.37 -9.66
C VAL A 159 -6.31 -1.41 -11.16
N PHE A 160 -7.40 -2.06 -11.58
CA PHE A 160 -7.80 -2.12 -12.99
C PHE A 160 -8.07 -0.74 -13.58
N LEU A 161 -8.86 0.09 -12.87
CA LEU A 161 -9.14 1.46 -13.28
C LEU A 161 -7.88 2.32 -13.35
N ASN A 162 -7.00 2.20 -12.35
CA ASN A 162 -5.75 2.95 -12.35
C ASN A 162 -4.87 2.58 -13.55
N ILE A 163 -4.75 1.29 -13.88
CA ILE A 163 -4.01 0.84 -15.06
C ILE A 163 -4.68 1.35 -16.35
N LEU A 164 -6.00 1.18 -16.47
CA LEU A 164 -6.74 1.61 -17.65
C LEU A 164 -6.62 3.13 -17.89
N LEU A 165 -6.77 3.93 -16.83
CA LEU A 165 -6.64 5.38 -16.91
C LEU A 165 -5.21 5.82 -17.23
N ASN A 166 -4.19 5.16 -16.67
CA ASN A 166 -2.81 5.43 -17.05
C ASN A 166 -2.55 5.11 -18.52
N LEU A 167 -3.03 3.98 -19.04
CA LEU A 167 -2.94 3.65 -20.46
C LEU A 167 -3.70 4.67 -21.32
N PHE A 168 -4.87 5.12 -20.88
CA PHE A 168 -5.66 6.13 -21.57
C PHE A 168 -4.91 7.46 -21.66
N PHE A 169 -4.46 8.02 -20.53
CA PHE A 169 -3.84 9.32 -20.51
C PHE A 169 -2.42 9.34 -21.09
N LEU A 170 -1.61 8.30 -20.84
CA LEU A 170 -0.20 8.29 -21.23
C LEU A 170 0.06 7.66 -22.61
N VAL A 171 -0.83 6.78 -23.09
CA VAL A 171 -0.61 6.07 -24.37
C VAL A 171 -1.62 6.44 -25.41
N LEU A 172 -2.92 6.48 -25.05
CA LEU A 172 -3.98 6.73 -26.03
C LEU A 172 -4.12 8.24 -26.34
N CYS A 173 -4.24 9.09 -25.31
CA CYS A 173 -4.43 10.53 -25.51
C CYS A 173 -3.34 11.19 -26.35
N PRO A 174 -2.03 10.90 -26.20
CA PRO A 174 -1.01 11.46 -27.10
C PRO A 174 -1.20 11.12 -28.58
N LYS A 175 -1.76 9.92 -28.87
CA LYS A 175 -2.00 9.49 -30.25
C LYS A 175 -3.23 10.13 -30.90
N ILE A 176 -4.17 10.60 -30.08
CA ILE A 176 -5.44 11.18 -30.52
C ILE A 176 -5.60 12.61 -30.03
N GLN A 177 -4.49 13.30 -29.71
CA GLN A 177 -4.50 14.65 -29.16
C GLN A 177 -5.19 15.68 -30.07
N ASP A 178 -5.16 15.47 -31.40
CA ASP A 178 -5.78 16.33 -32.38
C ASP A 178 -7.29 16.07 -32.56
N ALA A 179 -7.83 15.03 -31.92
CA ALA A 179 -9.26 14.75 -31.99
C ALA A 179 -10.07 15.86 -31.27
N ALA A 180 -11.17 16.31 -31.90
CA ALA A 180 -11.97 17.44 -31.41
C ALA A 180 -12.50 17.28 -29.95
N TRP A 181 -12.62 16.07 -29.44
CA TRP A 181 -13.07 15.77 -28.08
C TRP A 181 -11.91 15.62 -27.06
N VAL A 182 -10.65 15.50 -27.51
CA VAL A 182 -9.44 15.39 -26.66
C VAL A 182 -8.72 16.71 -26.55
N ALA A 183 -8.52 17.40 -27.68
CA ALA A 183 -7.78 18.66 -27.79
C ALA A 183 -8.15 19.75 -26.76
N PRO A 184 -9.45 19.91 -26.35
CA PRO A 184 -9.81 20.99 -25.43
C PRO A 184 -9.30 20.81 -23.98
N TRP A 185 -9.00 19.58 -23.54
CA TRP A 185 -8.66 19.29 -22.14
C TRP A 185 -7.33 18.55 -21.95
N TYR A 186 -6.78 17.98 -23.02
CA TYR A 186 -5.52 17.25 -22.94
C TYR A 186 -4.34 18.18 -23.24
N ASN A 187 -3.37 18.22 -22.32
CA ASN A 187 -2.11 18.96 -22.51
C ASN A 187 -0.94 17.96 -22.50
N PRO A 188 -0.24 17.74 -23.63
CA PRO A 188 0.93 16.85 -23.68
C PRO A 188 2.03 17.20 -22.68
N ASP A 189 2.22 18.51 -22.39
CA ASP A 189 3.27 18.99 -21.47
C ASP A 189 2.98 18.68 -20.00
N TYR A 190 1.73 18.31 -19.66
CA TYR A 190 1.38 17.93 -18.29
C TYR A 190 2.00 16.59 -17.85
N GLY A 191 2.39 15.74 -18.81
CA GLY A 191 3.23 14.55 -18.63
C GLY A 191 2.89 13.70 -17.42
N VAL A 192 3.79 13.72 -16.42
CA VAL A 192 3.68 12.94 -15.17
C VAL A 192 2.42 13.26 -14.35
N GLY A 193 1.85 14.45 -14.49
CA GLY A 193 0.63 14.85 -13.77
C GLY A 193 -0.55 13.92 -14.06
N TYR A 194 -0.62 13.35 -15.26
CA TYR A 194 -1.68 12.39 -15.60
C TYR A 194 -1.62 11.10 -14.79
N VAL A 195 -0.47 10.72 -14.22
CA VAL A 195 -0.35 9.59 -13.29
C VAL A 195 -1.18 9.86 -12.03
N PHE A 196 -1.10 11.09 -11.51
CA PHE A 196 -1.84 11.50 -10.31
C PHE A 196 -3.32 11.73 -10.61
N VAL A 197 -3.67 12.24 -11.81
CA VAL A 197 -5.05 12.34 -12.28
C VAL A 197 -5.69 10.95 -12.42
N ALA A 198 -4.99 9.97 -12.99
CA ALA A 198 -5.46 8.60 -13.07
C ALA A 198 -5.73 8.00 -11.68
N ASN A 199 -4.82 8.28 -10.73
CA ASN A 199 -4.95 7.80 -9.36
C ASN A 199 -6.18 8.39 -8.65
N ILE A 200 -6.38 9.72 -8.69
CA ILE A 200 -7.53 10.35 -8.03
C ILE A 200 -8.86 9.89 -8.65
N LEU A 201 -8.93 9.72 -9.96
CA LEU A 201 -10.12 9.22 -10.63
C LEU A 201 -10.42 7.76 -10.23
N ALA A 202 -9.39 6.89 -10.20
CA ALA A 202 -9.55 5.51 -9.79
C ALA A 202 -10.00 5.38 -8.32
N THR A 203 -9.37 6.16 -7.41
CA THR A 203 -9.74 6.22 -6.00
C THR A 203 -11.15 6.79 -5.81
N GLY A 204 -11.52 7.82 -6.58
CA GLY A 204 -12.86 8.41 -6.57
C GLY A 204 -13.94 7.40 -6.95
N ILE A 205 -13.76 6.71 -8.06
CA ILE A 205 -14.69 5.66 -8.52
C ILE A 205 -14.77 4.52 -7.48
N GLN A 206 -13.64 4.07 -6.95
CA GLN A 206 -13.63 3.06 -5.88
C GLN A 206 -14.43 3.51 -4.67
N THR A 207 -14.24 4.75 -4.21
CA THR A 207 -14.93 5.32 -3.06
C THR A 207 -16.43 5.44 -3.32
N LEU A 208 -16.86 5.83 -4.53
CA LEU A 208 -18.26 5.83 -4.93
C LEU A 208 -18.86 4.41 -4.91
N CYS A 209 -18.14 3.43 -5.42
CA CYS A 209 -18.57 2.02 -5.37
C CYS A 209 -18.61 1.47 -3.92
N LEU A 210 -17.87 2.07 -3.00
CA LEU A 210 -17.88 1.72 -1.58
C LEU A 210 -19.07 2.33 -0.82
N LEU A 211 -19.75 3.34 -1.38
CA LEU A 211 -20.82 4.09 -0.74
C LEU A 211 -21.97 3.22 -0.17
N PRO A 212 -22.47 2.17 -0.86
CA PRO A 212 -23.48 1.29 -0.29
C PRO A 212 -23.08 0.64 1.04
N TYR A 213 -21.79 0.29 1.17
CA TYR A 213 -21.23 -0.34 2.37
C TYR A 213 -20.92 0.69 3.47
N ILE A 214 -20.66 1.94 3.10
CA ILE A 214 -20.54 3.07 4.04
C ILE A 214 -21.90 3.34 4.71
N LEU A 215 -22.98 3.27 3.94
CA LEU A 215 -24.34 3.58 4.42
C LEU A 215 -25.04 2.41 5.11
N GLU A 216 -24.60 1.16 4.88
CA GLU A 216 -25.23 -0.04 5.44
C GLU A 216 -25.36 0.01 6.98
N PRO A 217 -24.30 0.33 7.76
CA PRO A 217 -24.40 0.41 9.23
C PRO A 217 -25.27 1.56 9.74
N LEU A 218 -25.55 2.55 8.91
CA LEU A 218 -26.38 3.71 9.28
C LEU A 218 -27.90 3.42 9.18
N ARG A 219 -28.29 2.34 8.52
CA ARG A 219 -29.72 2.00 8.29
C ARG A 219 -30.38 1.35 9.49
N GLY A 220 -29.66 0.83 10.48
CA GLY A 220 -30.22 0.18 11.69
C GLY A 220 -30.24 1.12 12.89
N ARG A 221 -31.31 1.91 13.04
CA ARG A 221 -31.38 3.05 13.99
C ARG A 221 -31.92 2.68 15.38
N VAL A 222 -31.23 1.89 16.16
CA VAL A 222 -31.61 1.66 17.58
C VAL A 222 -30.54 2.11 18.57
N GLU A 223 -29.31 2.36 18.11
CA GLU A 223 -28.14 2.63 18.93
C GLU A 223 -27.59 4.06 18.70
N PRO A 224 -26.88 4.66 19.67
CA PRO A 224 -26.25 5.94 19.47
C PRO A 224 -25.22 5.83 18.32
N LEU A 225 -25.35 6.71 17.31
CA LEU A 225 -24.51 6.67 16.11
C LEU A 225 -23.05 7.00 16.40
N PHE A 226 -22.77 7.84 17.40
CA PHE A 226 -21.42 8.29 17.77
C PHE A 226 -21.25 8.33 19.28
N SER A 227 -20.06 7.94 19.77
CA SER A 227 -19.72 7.98 21.19
C SER A 227 -18.32 8.56 21.40
N PHE A 228 -18.25 9.73 22.03
CA PHE A 228 -16.96 10.37 22.33
C PHE A 228 -16.13 9.59 23.37
N PRO A 229 -16.72 9.00 24.43
CA PRO A 229 -15.97 8.13 25.34
C PRO A 229 -15.34 6.94 24.62
N LEU A 230 -16.12 6.29 23.73
CA LEU A 230 -15.63 5.18 22.90
C LEU A 230 -14.48 5.62 21.97
N LEU A 231 -14.60 6.80 21.34
CA LEU A 231 -13.51 7.36 20.52
C LEU A 231 -12.22 7.53 21.33
N LYS A 232 -12.32 8.08 22.54
CA LYS A 232 -11.18 8.26 23.43
C LYS A 232 -10.49 6.94 23.76
N ASP A 233 -11.26 5.90 24.05
CA ASP A 233 -10.72 4.57 24.34
C ASP A 233 -10.09 3.93 23.08
N MET A 234 -10.72 4.08 21.93
CA MET A 234 -10.17 3.61 20.64
C MET A 234 -8.85 4.34 20.32
N LEU A 235 -8.79 5.64 20.45
CA LEU A 235 -7.56 6.42 20.22
C LEU A 235 -6.46 6.03 21.19
N ARG A 236 -6.77 5.87 22.49
CA ARG A 236 -5.78 5.42 23.50
C ARG A 236 -5.16 4.07 23.13
N TYR A 237 -5.93 3.18 22.51
CA TYR A 237 -5.45 1.90 22.03
C TYR A 237 -4.68 2.00 20.70
N SER A 238 -5.18 2.82 19.77
CA SER A 238 -4.67 2.89 18.40
C SER A 238 -3.40 3.72 18.27
N LEU A 239 -3.22 4.80 19.06
CA LEU A 239 -2.04 5.68 18.98
C LEU A 239 -0.71 4.97 19.21
N PRO A 240 -0.55 4.03 20.15
CA PRO A 240 0.69 3.24 20.24
C PRO A 240 0.95 2.40 18.99
N LEU A 241 -0.12 1.88 18.34
CA LEU A 241 -0.01 1.12 17.09
C LEU A 241 0.40 2.00 15.91
N LEU A 242 0.08 3.29 15.95
CA LEU A 242 0.55 4.26 14.96
C LEU A 242 2.07 4.31 14.92
N VAL A 243 2.74 4.35 16.09
CA VAL A 243 4.21 4.40 16.15
C VAL A 243 4.82 3.17 15.46
N LEU A 244 4.29 1.97 15.75
CA LEU A 244 4.72 0.75 15.09
C LEU A 244 4.47 0.78 13.57
N GLY A 245 3.31 1.32 13.16
CA GLY A 245 2.97 1.48 11.75
C GLY A 245 3.91 2.44 11.04
N VAL A 246 4.22 3.59 11.64
CA VAL A 246 5.17 4.58 11.10
C VAL A 246 6.58 3.99 10.99
N CYS A 247 7.10 3.32 12.01
CA CYS A 247 8.38 2.64 11.93
C CYS A 247 8.40 1.60 10.80
N GLY A 248 7.33 0.83 10.66
CA GLY A 248 7.20 -0.18 9.60
C GLY A 248 7.17 0.39 8.19
N ILE A 249 6.48 1.51 7.95
CA ILE A 249 6.44 2.13 6.63
C ILE A 249 7.72 2.92 6.35
N MET A 250 8.33 3.57 7.34
CA MET A 250 9.61 4.25 7.19
C MET A 250 10.72 3.27 6.75
N ASN A 251 10.75 2.08 7.31
CA ASN A 251 11.67 1.03 6.85
C ASN A 251 11.54 0.70 5.34
N GLN A 252 10.36 0.93 4.75
CA GLN A 252 10.10 0.65 3.34
C GLN A 252 10.23 1.86 2.40
N THR A 253 10.16 3.09 2.92
CA THR A 253 10.01 4.30 2.09
C THR A 253 10.99 5.41 2.42
N LEU A 254 11.69 5.33 3.55
CA LEU A 254 12.57 6.39 4.05
C LEU A 254 13.70 6.72 3.07
N ASP A 255 14.23 5.70 2.39
CA ASP A 255 15.23 5.83 1.33
C ASP A 255 14.78 6.80 0.23
N ARG A 256 13.53 6.66 -0.23
CA ARG A 256 12.96 7.48 -1.31
C ARG A 256 12.50 8.85 -0.82
N ILE A 257 12.12 8.97 0.44
CA ILE A 257 11.76 10.24 1.06
C ILE A 257 13.00 11.10 1.29
N LEU A 258 14.07 10.51 1.82
CA LEU A 258 15.29 11.24 2.17
C LEU A 258 16.21 11.49 0.97
N PHE A 259 16.09 10.74 -0.11
CA PHE A 259 17.00 10.81 -1.25
C PHE A 259 17.20 12.25 -1.77
N PRO A 260 16.14 13.04 -2.05
CA PRO A 260 16.33 14.41 -2.55
C PRO A 260 16.98 15.36 -1.55
N PHE A 261 16.90 15.06 -0.24
CA PHE A 261 17.50 15.88 0.81
C PHE A 261 18.97 15.53 1.05
N LEU A 262 19.36 14.28 0.78
CA LEU A 262 20.73 13.79 0.98
C LEU A 262 21.60 13.95 -0.27
N TYR A 263 20.99 13.83 -1.45
CA TYR A 263 21.65 14.00 -2.73
C TYR A 263 21.12 15.26 -3.41
N THR A 264 21.88 16.36 -3.26
CA THR A 264 21.46 17.71 -3.67
C THR A 264 21.99 18.14 -5.05
N ALA A 265 22.52 17.18 -5.85
CA ALA A 265 22.96 17.47 -7.20
C ALA A 265 21.77 17.79 -8.14
N ALA A 266 22.03 18.50 -9.22
CA ALA A 266 20.99 18.93 -10.17
C ALA A 266 20.23 17.76 -10.81
N ASP A 267 20.81 16.55 -10.84
CA ASP A 267 20.21 15.32 -11.36
C ASP A 267 19.49 14.47 -10.29
N ALA A 268 19.32 14.98 -9.08
CA ALA A 268 18.78 14.21 -7.95
C ALA A 268 17.44 13.52 -8.27
N GLN A 269 16.53 14.21 -8.94
CA GLN A 269 15.24 13.62 -9.33
C GLN A 269 15.39 12.50 -10.38
N ALA A 270 16.30 12.67 -11.33
CA ALA A 270 16.58 11.64 -12.33
C ALA A 270 17.21 10.40 -11.68
N GLN A 271 18.17 10.59 -10.77
CA GLN A 271 18.79 9.49 -10.02
C GLN A 271 17.79 8.77 -9.12
N LEU A 272 16.86 9.49 -8.50
CA LEU A 272 15.76 8.88 -7.74
C LEU A 272 14.82 8.07 -8.63
N GLY A 273 14.56 8.56 -9.85
CA GLY A 273 13.78 7.82 -10.86
C GLY A 273 14.47 6.50 -11.25
N ILE A 274 15.76 6.55 -11.55
CA ILE A 274 16.60 5.38 -11.87
C ILE A 274 16.59 4.39 -10.70
N TYR A 275 16.82 4.88 -9.47
CA TYR A 275 16.75 4.09 -8.25
C TYR A 275 15.38 3.42 -8.10
N GLY A 276 14.28 4.19 -8.19
CA GLY A 276 12.92 3.70 -8.03
C GLY A 276 12.52 2.65 -9.06
N ALA A 277 12.93 2.83 -10.33
CA ALA A 277 12.67 1.87 -11.39
C ALA A 277 13.40 0.54 -11.16
N CYS A 278 14.69 0.60 -10.85
CA CYS A 278 15.51 -0.60 -10.61
C CYS A 278 15.12 -1.31 -9.30
N PHE A 279 14.71 -0.56 -8.26
CA PHE A 279 14.15 -1.13 -7.05
C PHE A 279 12.93 -2.03 -7.34
N LYS A 280 12.09 -1.64 -8.31
CA LYS A 280 10.92 -2.41 -8.71
C LYS A 280 11.27 -3.74 -9.40
N VAL A 281 12.43 -3.86 -10.03
CA VAL A 281 12.90 -5.15 -10.58
C VAL A 281 13.07 -6.18 -9.46
N ALA A 282 13.58 -5.76 -8.29
CA ALA A 282 13.74 -6.64 -7.13
C ALA A 282 12.43 -6.97 -6.39
N MET A 283 11.30 -6.30 -6.71
CA MET A 283 10.02 -6.54 -6.04
C MET A 283 9.48 -7.96 -6.18
N VAL A 284 9.94 -8.73 -7.16
CA VAL A 284 9.61 -10.17 -7.31
C VAL A 284 9.90 -10.92 -6.00
N MET A 285 11.04 -10.65 -5.35
CA MET A 285 11.38 -11.24 -4.05
C MET A 285 10.41 -10.81 -2.95
N MET A 286 10.01 -9.53 -2.93
CA MET A 286 9.02 -9.04 -1.97
C MET A 286 7.66 -9.76 -2.14
N MET A 287 7.22 -9.98 -3.38
CA MET A 287 5.98 -10.71 -3.67
C MET A 287 6.06 -12.15 -3.17
N PHE A 288 7.20 -12.83 -3.40
CA PHE A 288 7.44 -14.17 -2.86
C PHE A 288 7.40 -14.18 -1.33
N THR A 289 8.12 -13.27 -0.68
CA THR A 289 8.16 -13.16 0.80
C THR A 289 6.75 -12.94 1.37
N GLN A 290 5.92 -12.12 0.71
CA GLN A 290 4.53 -11.92 1.14
C GLN A 290 3.66 -13.15 0.91
N ALA A 291 3.78 -13.82 -0.24
CA ALA A 291 3.05 -15.05 -0.52
C ALA A 291 3.39 -16.14 0.52
N PHE A 292 4.68 -16.30 0.81
CA PHE A 292 5.15 -17.20 1.86
C PHE A 292 4.57 -16.83 3.22
N ARG A 293 4.60 -15.55 3.60
CA ARG A 293 4.04 -15.07 4.87
C ARG A 293 2.55 -15.40 5.02
N TYR A 294 1.75 -15.18 3.98
CA TYR A 294 0.31 -15.50 4.00
C TYR A 294 0.04 -17.00 4.21
N ALA A 295 0.88 -17.87 3.65
CA ALA A 295 0.76 -19.31 3.83
C ALA A 295 1.30 -19.78 5.19
N TYR A 296 2.40 -19.17 5.66
CA TYR A 296 3.12 -19.58 6.85
C TYR A 296 2.44 -19.13 8.14
N GLU A 297 1.87 -17.93 8.19
CA GLU A 297 1.26 -17.36 9.39
C GLU A 297 0.14 -18.25 9.99
N PRO A 298 -0.87 -18.74 9.23
CA PRO A 298 -1.87 -19.66 9.75
C PRO A 298 -1.29 -21.00 10.20
N PHE A 299 -0.26 -21.50 9.49
CA PHE A 299 0.43 -22.74 9.82
C PHE A 299 1.11 -22.67 11.18
N VAL A 300 1.81 -21.56 11.48
CA VAL A 300 2.49 -21.35 12.76
C VAL A 300 1.50 -21.34 13.92
N PHE A 301 0.41 -20.57 13.81
CA PHE A 301 -0.59 -20.50 14.87
C PHE A 301 -1.36 -21.81 15.08
N ALA A 302 -1.56 -22.59 14.02
CA ALA A 302 -2.23 -23.89 14.12
C ALA A 302 -1.38 -24.95 14.84
N LYS A 303 -0.04 -24.93 14.65
CA LYS A 303 0.89 -25.92 15.21
C LYS A 303 1.53 -25.52 16.54
N HIS A 304 1.26 -24.34 17.06
CA HIS A 304 1.92 -23.82 18.27
C HIS A 304 1.82 -24.74 19.50
N LYS A 305 0.79 -25.59 19.61
CA LYS A 305 0.56 -26.49 20.72
C LYS A 305 1.24 -27.86 20.55
N ASP A 306 1.82 -28.19 19.40
CA ASP A 306 2.44 -29.48 19.11
C ASP A 306 3.91 -29.50 19.55
N ARG A 307 4.36 -30.63 20.16
CA ARG A 307 5.77 -30.82 20.54
C ARG A 307 6.76 -30.77 19.36
N GLN A 308 6.30 -31.05 18.15
CA GLN A 308 7.09 -31.00 16.89
C GLN A 308 7.04 -29.63 16.17
N SER A 309 6.50 -28.62 16.84
CA SER A 309 6.33 -27.28 16.20
C SER A 309 7.68 -26.63 15.85
N VAL A 310 8.71 -26.80 16.68
CA VAL A 310 10.04 -26.19 16.49
C VAL A 310 10.73 -26.76 15.24
N GLU A 311 10.68 -28.07 15.02
CA GLU A 311 11.23 -28.69 13.80
C GLU A 311 10.51 -28.22 12.56
N ALA A 312 9.17 -28.13 12.61
CA ALA A 312 8.37 -27.63 11.49
C ALA A 312 8.68 -26.15 11.17
N TYR A 313 8.98 -25.32 12.18
CA TYR A 313 9.38 -23.92 11.96
C TYR A 313 10.80 -23.84 11.37
N ALA A 314 11.73 -24.69 11.83
CA ALA A 314 13.07 -24.77 11.28
C ALA A 314 13.06 -25.21 9.82
N ASP A 315 12.26 -26.22 9.46
CA ASP A 315 12.08 -26.70 8.10
C ASP A 315 11.46 -25.60 7.19
N ALA A 316 10.42 -24.92 7.66
CA ALA A 316 9.81 -23.84 6.92
C ALA A 316 10.82 -22.70 6.65
N MET A 317 11.63 -22.32 7.64
CA MET A 317 12.71 -21.34 7.47
C MET A 317 13.75 -21.83 6.47
N LYS A 318 14.18 -23.09 6.55
CA LYS A 318 15.12 -23.71 5.60
C LYS A 318 14.61 -23.61 4.17
N TYR A 319 13.37 -24.02 3.90
CA TYR A 319 12.79 -23.94 2.58
C TYR A 319 12.59 -22.49 2.12
N TYR A 320 12.19 -21.57 3.01
CA TYR A 320 12.13 -20.14 2.70
C TYR A 320 13.49 -19.62 2.20
N ILE A 321 14.57 -19.94 2.92
CA ILE A 321 15.92 -19.54 2.55
C ILE A 321 16.31 -20.13 1.17
N ILE A 322 16.09 -21.44 0.97
CA ILE A 322 16.41 -22.10 -0.31
C ILE A 322 15.69 -21.40 -1.48
N PHE A 323 14.38 -21.20 -1.37
CA PHE A 323 13.62 -20.56 -2.45
C PHE A 323 13.99 -19.09 -2.64
N SER A 324 14.26 -18.36 -1.56
CA SER A 324 14.74 -16.98 -1.64
C SER A 324 16.08 -16.88 -2.36
N TYR A 325 17.02 -17.79 -2.10
CA TYR A 325 18.29 -17.84 -2.82
C TYR A 325 18.13 -18.25 -4.29
N LEU A 326 17.23 -19.17 -4.60
CA LEU A 326 16.92 -19.53 -5.97
C LEU A 326 16.38 -18.33 -6.76
N ILE A 327 15.48 -17.54 -6.16
CA ILE A 327 14.96 -16.31 -6.77
C ILE A 327 16.08 -15.28 -6.92
N LEU A 328 16.88 -15.05 -5.87
CA LEU A 328 18.00 -14.12 -5.90
C LEU A 328 18.99 -14.46 -7.02
N LEU A 329 19.44 -15.72 -7.09
CA LEU A 329 20.36 -16.17 -8.14
C LEU A 329 19.70 -16.12 -9.52
N GLY A 330 18.42 -16.51 -9.62
CA GLY A 330 17.65 -16.43 -10.86
C GLY A 330 17.57 -15.01 -11.39
N VAL A 331 17.25 -14.03 -10.54
CA VAL A 331 17.20 -12.62 -10.96
C VAL A 331 18.60 -12.09 -11.34
N ILE A 332 19.64 -12.43 -10.57
CA ILE A 332 21.01 -11.96 -10.85
C ILE A 332 21.55 -12.57 -12.15
N PHE A 333 21.44 -13.89 -12.35
CA PHE A 333 21.96 -14.56 -13.54
C PHE A 333 21.17 -14.19 -14.81
N TYR A 334 19.89 -13.91 -14.68
CA TYR A 334 19.03 -13.48 -15.79
C TYR A 334 18.76 -11.97 -15.78
N LEU A 335 19.60 -11.18 -15.14
CA LEU A 335 19.41 -9.72 -15.05
C LEU A 335 19.38 -9.09 -16.46
N ASP A 336 20.07 -9.66 -17.42
CA ASP A 336 20.02 -9.27 -18.83
C ASP A 336 18.63 -9.45 -19.47
N ILE A 337 17.79 -10.32 -18.91
CA ILE A 337 16.37 -10.46 -19.32
C ILE A 337 15.54 -9.48 -18.51
N PHE A 338 15.72 -9.42 -17.18
CA PHE A 338 14.95 -8.56 -16.29
C PHE A 338 15.15 -7.07 -16.56
N ARG A 339 16.29 -6.65 -17.15
CA ARG A 339 16.54 -5.25 -17.52
C ARG A 339 15.49 -4.69 -18.48
N TYR A 340 14.86 -5.51 -19.31
CA TYR A 340 13.80 -5.08 -20.23
C TYR A 340 12.47 -4.73 -19.57
N ILE A 341 12.33 -4.97 -18.26
CA ILE A 341 11.20 -4.47 -17.46
C ILE A 341 11.25 -2.94 -17.37
N VAL A 342 12.44 -2.35 -17.45
CA VAL A 342 12.65 -0.90 -17.44
C VAL A 342 13.32 -0.46 -18.74
N SER A 343 13.04 0.78 -19.16
CA SER A 343 13.69 1.36 -20.35
C SER A 343 15.21 1.40 -20.20
N SER A 344 15.92 1.36 -21.33
CA SER A 344 17.40 1.40 -21.38
C SER A 344 18.00 2.62 -20.66
N ALA A 345 17.27 3.73 -20.62
CA ALA A 345 17.67 4.93 -19.88
C ALA A 345 17.88 4.69 -18.37
N TYR A 346 17.30 3.65 -17.80
CA TYR A 346 17.36 3.32 -16.36
C TYR A 346 18.41 2.22 -16.04
N TRP A 347 19.08 1.64 -17.03
CA TRP A 347 19.93 0.45 -16.83
C TRP A 347 21.15 0.69 -15.93
N GLU A 348 21.63 1.92 -15.85
CA GLU A 348 22.76 2.23 -14.95
C GLU A 348 22.45 1.94 -13.47
N GLY A 349 21.17 1.98 -13.08
CA GLY A 349 20.71 1.67 -11.73
C GLY A 349 20.55 0.17 -11.43
N LEU A 350 20.68 -0.72 -12.43
CA LEU A 350 20.52 -2.17 -12.21
C LEU A 350 21.54 -2.75 -11.22
N LYS A 351 22.66 -2.07 -11.01
CA LYS A 351 23.67 -2.40 -9.98
C LYS A 351 23.12 -2.47 -8.56
N ILE A 352 21.97 -1.81 -8.29
CA ILE A 352 21.35 -1.87 -6.97
C ILE A 352 20.46 -3.12 -6.77
N VAL A 353 20.04 -3.77 -7.86
CA VAL A 353 19.07 -4.89 -7.79
C VAL A 353 19.57 -6.02 -6.87
N PRO A 354 20.84 -6.48 -6.95
CA PRO A 354 21.33 -7.49 -6.01
C PRO A 354 21.24 -7.07 -4.55
N VAL A 355 21.56 -5.81 -4.24
CA VAL A 355 21.52 -5.27 -2.87
C VAL A 355 20.07 -5.28 -2.35
N VAL A 356 19.10 -4.83 -3.15
CA VAL A 356 17.69 -4.80 -2.78
C VAL A 356 17.14 -6.22 -2.62
N LEU A 357 17.55 -7.17 -3.48
CA LEU A 357 17.16 -8.58 -3.32
C LEU A 357 17.63 -9.14 -1.98
N TRP A 358 18.88 -8.87 -1.58
CA TRP A 358 19.39 -9.26 -0.28
C TRP A 358 18.60 -8.65 0.87
N THR A 359 18.22 -7.39 0.78
CA THR A 359 17.36 -6.73 1.78
C THR A 359 16.04 -7.47 1.96
N TYR A 360 15.41 -7.91 0.88
CA TYR A 360 14.17 -8.69 0.96
C TYR A 360 14.37 -10.11 1.51
N VAL A 361 15.51 -10.76 1.25
CA VAL A 361 15.85 -12.06 1.87
C VAL A 361 15.93 -11.89 3.39
N PHE A 362 16.68 -10.89 3.87
CA PHE A 362 16.81 -10.60 5.30
C PHE A 362 15.47 -10.21 5.94
N GLN A 363 14.64 -9.43 5.24
CA GLN A 363 13.31 -9.08 5.71
C GLN A 363 12.45 -10.33 5.94
N GLY A 364 12.50 -11.30 5.04
CA GLY A 364 11.73 -12.53 5.19
C GLY A 364 12.29 -13.44 6.28
N VAL A 365 13.61 -13.50 6.47
CA VAL A 365 14.24 -14.18 7.62
C VAL A 365 13.77 -13.53 8.92
N TYR A 366 13.79 -12.21 8.99
CA TYR A 366 13.26 -11.47 10.14
C TYR A 366 11.79 -11.80 10.42
N PHE A 367 10.93 -11.88 9.41
CA PHE A 367 9.53 -12.27 9.59
C PHE A 367 9.38 -13.66 10.18
N ASN A 368 10.15 -14.64 9.72
CA ASN A 368 10.14 -15.98 10.28
C ASN A 368 10.57 -15.98 11.75
N LEU A 369 11.67 -15.31 12.09
CA LEU A 369 12.18 -15.20 13.45
C LEU A 369 11.20 -14.44 14.37
N SER A 370 10.46 -13.47 13.81
CA SER A 370 9.51 -12.67 14.57
C SER A 370 8.37 -13.47 15.20
N PHE A 371 8.09 -14.67 14.69
CA PHE A 371 7.08 -15.54 15.29
C PHE A 371 7.51 -16.09 16.65
N TRP A 372 8.82 -16.26 16.91
CA TRP A 372 9.30 -16.75 18.19
C TRP A 372 8.83 -15.86 19.35
N TYR A 373 9.08 -14.57 19.30
CA TYR A 373 8.67 -13.67 20.39
C TYR A 373 7.16 -13.39 20.40
N LYS A 374 6.46 -13.53 19.27
CA LYS A 374 4.99 -13.47 19.23
C LYS A 374 4.33 -14.67 19.92
N LEU A 375 4.92 -15.86 19.77
CA LEU A 375 4.42 -17.10 20.37
C LEU A 375 4.81 -17.26 21.84
N THR A 376 5.89 -16.60 22.28
CA THR A 376 6.37 -16.62 23.66
C THR A 376 5.91 -15.44 24.50
N ASP A 377 5.02 -14.58 23.95
CA ASP A 377 4.54 -13.32 24.55
C ASP A 377 5.66 -12.34 24.94
N LYS A 378 6.84 -12.48 24.33
CA LYS A 378 8.00 -11.60 24.53
C LYS A 378 8.08 -10.52 23.45
N THR A 379 6.97 -9.87 23.18
CA THR A 379 6.86 -8.89 22.09
C THR A 379 7.78 -7.67 22.27
N GLN A 380 8.20 -7.38 23.50
CA GLN A 380 9.17 -6.31 23.79
C GLN A 380 10.59 -6.65 23.30
N ASP A 381 10.97 -7.95 23.28
CA ASP A 381 12.27 -8.38 22.79
C ASP A 381 12.39 -8.27 21.25
N GLY A 382 11.28 -8.08 20.56
CA GLY A 382 11.19 -7.98 19.10
C GLY A 382 10.93 -6.56 18.58
N ALA A 383 10.75 -5.59 19.47
CA ALA A 383 10.53 -4.18 19.12
C ALA A 383 11.83 -3.39 19.10
#